data_225eec814e731a7db550ed9365e7e1b9
#
_entry.id   225eec814e731a7db550ed9365e7e1b9
#
_cell.length_a   1.000
_cell.length_b   1.000
_cell.length_c   1.000
_cell.angle_alpha   90.00
_cell.angle_beta   90.00
_cell.angle_gamma   90.00
#
_symmetry.space_group_name_H-M   'P 1'
#
loop_
_entity.id
_entity.type
_entity.pdbx_description
1 polymer ?
#
loop_
_entity_poly.entity_id
_entity_poly.type
_entity_poly.pdbx_seq_one_letter_code
_entity_poly.pdbx_strand_id
1 'polypeptide(L)'
;SGNLAVEAEVERIEVLIKKEMTDLDAAEGWIKDNSKWDSIADHWLRIGAHYKGVDAEVNLKKHNSLIANLLYLIDDLAYAHHLGKLGLIEATYANWRNLLFIAEYIGQARALGMGVVSKGFCSSVLRIQLNHLLVKIESNISPSWTESTQQDFRTFLKVIKEQVITDTPSITPAEYFKLATGCIEHVLSEFDRKVEKIQ
;
A
#
# COMPACT_ATOMS: atom_id res chain seq x y z
N SER A 1 27.30 3.60 6.38
CA SER A 1 26.39 3.79 7.55
C SER A 1 24.91 3.84 7.18
N GLY A 2 24.54 4.35 6.01
CA GLY A 2 23.12 4.38 5.57
C GLY A 2 22.50 3.00 5.31
N ASN A 3 23.26 2.08 4.76
CA ASN A 3 22.77 0.72 4.45
C ASN A 3 22.44 -0.09 5.70
N LEU A 4 23.24 0.03 6.77
CA LEU A 4 23.00 -0.69 8.03
C LEU A 4 21.70 -0.24 8.73
N ALA A 5 21.36 1.05 8.65
CA ALA A 5 20.11 1.55 9.22
C ALA A 5 18.86 1.04 8.45
N VAL A 6 18.97 0.94 7.13
CA VAL A 6 17.89 0.38 6.29
C VAL A 6 17.73 -1.12 6.55
N GLU A 7 18.81 -1.87 6.64
CA GLU A 7 18.76 -3.31 6.94
C GLU A 7 18.14 -3.58 8.32
N ALA A 8 18.52 -2.83 9.35
CA ALA A 8 17.93 -2.95 10.68
C ALA A 8 16.44 -2.63 10.70
N GLU A 9 15.99 -1.64 9.92
CA GLU A 9 14.56 -1.31 9.81
C GLU A 9 13.78 -2.40 9.07
N VAL A 10 14.34 -2.98 8.01
CA VAL A 10 13.74 -4.13 7.30
C VAL A 10 13.58 -5.32 8.24
N GLU A 11 14.62 -5.68 9.01
CA GLU A 11 14.58 -6.77 9.98
C GLU A 11 13.52 -6.50 11.06
N ARG A 12 13.41 -5.26 11.55
CA ARG A 12 12.38 -4.87 12.52
C ARG A 12 10.97 -5.08 11.98
N ILE A 13 10.72 -4.65 10.74
CA ILE A 13 9.42 -4.81 10.07
C ILE A 13 9.11 -6.30 9.85
N GLU A 14 10.08 -7.10 9.42
CA GLU A 14 9.89 -8.55 9.26
C GLU A 14 9.48 -9.24 10.57
N VAL A 15 10.10 -8.86 11.69
CA VAL A 15 9.74 -9.39 13.01
C VAL A 15 8.30 -9.02 13.39
N LEU A 16 7.89 -7.77 13.14
CA LEU A 16 6.52 -7.32 13.40
C LEU A 16 5.51 -8.09 12.56
N ILE A 17 5.75 -8.23 11.25
CA ILE A 17 4.84 -8.97 10.36
C ILE A 17 4.71 -10.43 10.81
N LYS A 18 5.83 -11.10 11.14
CA LYS A 18 5.79 -12.48 11.64
C LYS A 18 4.99 -12.60 12.92
N LYS A 19 5.11 -11.63 13.83
CA LYS A 19 4.33 -11.59 15.07
C LYS A 19 2.83 -11.45 14.76
N GLU A 20 2.44 -10.48 13.94
CA GLU A 20 1.04 -10.27 13.57
C GLU A 20 0.43 -11.50 12.87
N MET A 21 1.19 -12.15 11.99
CA MET A 21 0.76 -13.40 11.35
C MET A 21 0.53 -14.51 12.37
N THR A 22 1.42 -14.66 13.36
CA THR A 22 1.28 -15.65 14.44
C THR A 22 0.08 -15.35 15.33
N ASP A 23 -0.13 -14.08 15.66
CA ASP A 23 -1.24 -13.64 16.50
C ASP A 23 -2.59 -13.87 15.77
N LEU A 24 -2.67 -13.63 14.47
CA LEU A 24 -3.83 -13.95 13.63
C LEU A 24 -4.10 -15.46 13.60
N ASP A 25 -3.09 -16.28 13.39
CA ASP A 25 -3.21 -17.75 13.41
C ASP A 25 -3.72 -18.29 14.76
N ALA A 26 -3.38 -17.61 15.86
CA ALA A 26 -3.80 -17.99 17.20
C ALA A 26 -5.22 -17.50 17.56
N ALA A 27 -5.60 -16.32 17.04
CA ALA A 27 -6.86 -15.66 17.40
C ALA A 27 -8.08 -16.28 16.69
N GLU A 28 -7.93 -16.69 15.44
CA GLU A 28 -9.06 -17.07 14.59
C GLU A 28 -8.86 -18.44 13.93
N GLY A 29 -9.50 -19.47 14.49
CA GLY A 29 -9.37 -20.86 14.00
C GLY A 29 -9.73 -21.05 12.51
N TRP A 30 -10.54 -20.17 11.91
CA TRP A 30 -10.90 -20.21 10.50
C TRP A 30 -9.76 -19.81 9.56
N ILE A 31 -8.76 -19.04 10.02
CA ILE A 31 -7.57 -18.71 9.22
C ILE A 31 -6.75 -19.94 8.93
N LYS A 32 -6.62 -20.87 9.91
CA LYS A 32 -5.83 -22.10 9.76
C LYS A 32 -6.33 -23.03 8.64
N ASP A 33 -7.63 -23.01 8.36
CA ASP A 33 -8.24 -23.84 7.33
C ASP A 33 -8.38 -23.09 6.00
N ASN A 34 -7.82 -21.88 5.89
CA ASN A 34 -7.94 -21.06 4.70
C ASN A 34 -6.70 -21.21 3.81
N SER A 35 -6.82 -21.97 2.73
CA SER A 35 -5.74 -22.22 1.78
C SER A 35 -5.17 -20.96 1.10
N LYS A 36 -5.94 -19.85 1.05
CA LYS A 36 -5.45 -18.58 0.54
C LYS A 36 -4.50 -17.91 1.54
N TRP A 37 -4.82 -18.01 2.85
CA TRP A 37 -3.93 -17.54 3.90
C TRP A 37 -2.59 -18.25 3.88
N ASP A 38 -2.61 -19.58 3.80
CA ASP A 38 -1.39 -20.39 3.68
C ASP A 38 -0.53 -19.98 2.48
N SER A 39 -1.18 -19.74 1.33
CA SER A 39 -0.52 -19.27 0.11
C SER A 39 0.10 -17.88 0.27
N ILE A 40 -0.56 -16.97 0.98
CA ILE A 40 -0.05 -15.61 1.27
C ILE A 40 1.14 -15.70 2.22
N ALA A 41 1.02 -16.49 3.29
CA ALA A 41 2.08 -16.69 4.27
C ALA A 41 3.34 -17.28 3.61
N ASP A 42 3.18 -18.32 2.79
CA ASP A 42 4.26 -18.96 2.05
C ASP A 42 4.89 -18.00 1.00
N HIS A 43 4.09 -17.17 0.34
CA HIS A 43 4.60 -16.15 -0.58
C HIS A 43 5.44 -15.10 0.16
N TRP A 44 5.00 -14.65 1.34
CA TRP A 44 5.77 -13.74 2.19
C TRP A 44 7.11 -14.33 2.59
N LEU A 45 7.12 -15.57 3.08
CA LEU A 45 8.35 -16.26 3.47
C LEU A 45 9.34 -16.38 2.30
N ARG A 46 8.85 -16.67 1.09
CA ARG A 46 9.68 -16.74 -0.12
C ARG A 46 10.27 -15.38 -0.52
N ILE A 47 9.52 -14.30 -0.36
CA ILE A 47 10.05 -12.96 -0.60
C ILE A 47 11.17 -12.67 0.39
N GLY A 48 10.94 -12.86 1.69
CA GLY A 48 11.93 -12.64 2.75
C GLY A 48 13.21 -13.46 2.60
N ALA A 49 13.09 -14.72 2.15
CA ALA A 49 14.26 -15.59 1.95
C ALA A 49 15.15 -15.18 0.75
N HIS A 50 14.62 -14.45 -0.22
CA HIS A 50 15.29 -14.25 -1.52
C HIS A 50 15.37 -12.77 -1.96
N TYR A 51 15.09 -11.79 -1.08
CA TYR A 51 15.10 -10.38 -1.50
C TYR A 51 16.51 -9.83 -1.79
N LYS A 52 17.55 -10.39 -1.14
CA LYS A 52 18.94 -9.97 -1.35
C LYS A 52 19.40 -10.40 -2.74
N GLY A 53 19.79 -9.43 -3.56
CA GLY A 53 20.29 -9.68 -4.93
C GLY A 53 19.21 -9.81 -6.01
N VAL A 54 17.93 -9.67 -5.66
CA VAL A 54 16.84 -9.62 -6.64
C VAL A 54 16.74 -8.21 -7.22
N ASP A 55 16.50 -8.13 -8.52
CA ASP A 55 16.22 -6.86 -9.19
C ASP A 55 15.04 -6.12 -8.54
N ALA A 56 15.17 -4.80 -8.37
CA ALA A 56 14.20 -3.98 -7.66
C ALA A 56 12.79 -4.03 -8.31
N GLU A 57 12.71 -4.11 -9.64
CA GLU A 57 11.42 -4.21 -10.35
C GLU A 57 10.77 -5.57 -10.11
N VAL A 58 11.55 -6.64 -10.12
CA VAL A 58 11.06 -8.00 -9.82
C VAL A 58 10.60 -8.08 -8.38
N ASN A 59 11.36 -7.50 -7.46
CA ASN A 59 10.99 -7.47 -6.03
C ASN A 59 9.69 -6.67 -5.81
N LEU A 60 9.56 -5.51 -6.43
CA LEU A 60 8.32 -4.71 -6.39
C LEU A 60 7.11 -5.49 -6.91
N LYS A 61 7.24 -6.19 -8.04
CA LYS A 61 6.15 -7.02 -8.60
C LYS A 61 5.72 -8.12 -7.64
N LYS A 62 6.66 -8.78 -6.95
CA LYS A 62 6.35 -9.80 -5.95
C LYS A 62 5.57 -9.22 -4.77
N HIS A 63 5.98 -8.07 -4.23
CA HIS A 63 5.27 -7.39 -3.14
C HIS A 63 3.86 -6.95 -3.58
N ASN A 64 3.72 -6.34 -4.76
CA ASN A 64 2.41 -5.94 -5.27
C ASN A 64 1.47 -7.15 -5.43
N SER A 65 1.98 -8.30 -5.90
CA SER A 65 1.19 -9.52 -6.00
C SER A 65 0.78 -10.05 -4.63
N LEU A 66 1.68 -10.02 -3.64
CA LEU A 66 1.38 -10.41 -2.27
C LEU A 66 0.28 -9.53 -1.67
N ILE A 67 0.41 -8.21 -1.78
CA ILE A 67 -0.57 -7.24 -1.25
C ILE A 67 -1.92 -7.42 -1.94
N ALA A 68 -1.94 -7.60 -3.27
CA ALA A 68 -3.18 -7.87 -4.00
C ALA A 68 -3.90 -9.12 -3.48
N ASN A 69 -3.17 -10.22 -3.23
CA ASN A 69 -3.74 -11.44 -2.69
C ASN A 69 -4.29 -11.23 -1.26
N LEU A 70 -3.60 -10.43 -0.44
CA LEU A 70 -4.07 -10.08 0.90
C LEU A 70 -5.36 -9.24 0.83
N LEU A 71 -5.44 -8.27 -0.07
CA LEU A 71 -6.64 -7.46 -0.27
C LEU A 71 -7.83 -8.31 -0.75
N TYR A 72 -7.59 -9.29 -1.64
CA TYR A 72 -8.62 -10.24 -2.04
C TYR A 72 -9.05 -11.17 -0.91
N LEU A 73 -8.14 -11.59 -0.04
CA LEU A 73 -8.50 -12.37 1.15
C LEU A 73 -9.42 -11.55 2.08
N ILE A 74 -9.09 -10.28 2.31
CA ILE A 74 -9.94 -9.37 3.11
C ILE A 74 -11.34 -9.26 2.50
N ASP A 75 -11.46 -9.14 1.17
CA ASP A 75 -12.74 -9.12 0.47
C ASP A 75 -13.54 -10.42 0.65
N ASP A 76 -12.88 -11.57 0.50
CA ASP A 76 -13.53 -12.88 0.68
C ASP A 76 -14.05 -13.05 2.11
N LEU A 77 -13.25 -12.63 3.10
CA LEU A 77 -13.64 -12.70 4.51
C LEU A 77 -14.83 -11.79 4.81
N ALA A 78 -14.79 -10.57 4.33
CA ALA A 78 -15.89 -9.63 4.46
C ALA A 78 -17.20 -10.19 3.83
N TYR A 79 -17.09 -10.87 2.69
CA TYR A 79 -18.22 -11.54 2.05
C TYR A 79 -18.71 -12.74 2.88
N ALA A 80 -17.81 -13.61 3.32
CA ALA A 80 -18.14 -14.80 4.12
C ALA A 80 -18.84 -14.45 5.43
N HIS A 81 -18.42 -13.37 6.07
CA HIS A 81 -19.04 -12.87 7.31
C HIS A 81 -20.23 -11.93 7.09
N HIS A 82 -20.75 -11.86 5.85
CA HIS A 82 -21.91 -11.08 5.48
C HIS A 82 -21.83 -9.58 5.84
N LEU A 83 -20.64 -9.01 5.90
CA LEU A 83 -20.45 -7.59 6.22
C LEU A 83 -21.19 -6.65 5.24
N GLY A 84 -21.50 -7.12 4.03
CA GLY A 84 -22.35 -6.40 3.07
C GLY A 84 -23.86 -6.47 3.32
N LYS A 85 -24.35 -7.38 4.19
CA LYS A 85 -25.80 -7.57 4.40
C LYS A 85 -26.41 -6.72 5.53
N LEU A 86 -25.60 -6.03 6.30
CA LEU A 86 -26.05 -5.20 7.43
C LEU A 86 -26.62 -3.83 6.98
N GLY A 87 -27.30 -3.76 5.86
CA GLY A 87 -28.18 -2.69 5.35
C GLY A 87 -27.66 -1.24 5.33
N LEU A 88 -27.00 -0.80 6.37
CA LEU A 88 -26.23 0.46 6.48
C LEU A 88 -24.79 0.30 5.99
N ILE A 89 -24.34 -0.93 5.74
CA ILE A 89 -22.94 -1.32 5.57
C ILE A 89 -22.54 -1.42 4.11
N GLU A 90 -23.47 -1.57 3.16
CA GLU A 90 -23.08 -1.70 1.76
C GLU A 90 -22.34 -0.46 1.26
N ALA A 91 -22.80 0.74 1.59
CA ALA A 91 -22.07 1.98 1.32
C ALA A 91 -20.81 2.11 2.18
N THR A 92 -20.82 1.57 3.41
CA THR A 92 -19.67 1.62 4.33
C THR A 92 -18.61 0.61 3.90
N TYR A 93 -18.99 -0.62 3.53
CA TYR A 93 -18.08 -1.64 3.01
C TYR A 93 -17.33 -1.17 1.76
N ALA A 94 -18.06 -0.68 0.76
CA ALA A 94 -17.44 -0.14 -0.45
C ALA A 94 -16.47 1.01 -0.12
N ASN A 95 -16.78 1.82 0.88
CA ASN A 95 -15.94 2.94 1.27
C ASN A 95 -14.64 2.52 1.97
N TRP A 96 -14.66 1.61 2.94
CA TRP A 96 -13.42 1.21 3.62
C TRP A 96 -12.55 0.29 2.76
N ARG A 97 -13.16 -0.57 1.94
CA ARG A 97 -12.45 -1.36 0.94
C ARG A 97 -11.63 -0.48 0.00
N ASN A 98 -12.24 0.58 -0.52
CA ASN A 98 -11.56 1.52 -1.41
C ASN A 98 -10.35 2.19 -0.75
N LEU A 99 -10.39 2.44 0.58
CA LEU A 99 -9.25 3.01 1.30
C LEU A 99 -8.00 2.13 1.21
N LEU A 100 -8.14 0.82 1.39
CA LEU A 100 -7.01 -0.11 1.28
C LEU A 100 -6.41 -0.12 -0.13
N PHE A 101 -7.25 -0.06 -1.18
CA PHE A 101 -6.76 0.04 -2.56
C PHE A 101 -6.08 1.38 -2.85
N ILE A 102 -6.57 2.48 -2.28
CA ILE A 102 -5.90 3.79 -2.41
C ILE A 102 -4.52 3.74 -1.74
N ALA A 103 -4.41 3.18 -0.53
CA ALA A 103 -3.13 3.00 0.16
C ALA A 103 -2.15 2.20 -0.71
N GLU A 104 -2.61 1.13 -1.34
CA GLU A 104 -1.80 0.33 -2.26
C GLU A 104 -1.35 1.12 -3.50
N TYR A 105 -2.25 1.87 -4.14
CA TYR A 105 -1.87 2.71 -5.29
C TYR A 105 -0.84 3.78 -4.93
N ILE A 106 -0.94 4.38 -3.75
CA ILE A 106 0.05 5.33 -3.24
C ILE A 106 1.37 4.61 -2.95
N GLY A 107 1.33 3.41 -2.35
CA GLY A 107 2.49 2.57 -2.10
C GLY A 107 3.25 2.22 -3.38
N GLN A 108 2.54 1.83 -4.43
CA GLN A 108 3.11 1.59 -5.75
C GLN A 108 3.70 2.87 -6.36
N ALA A 109 2.98 3.99 -6.29
CA ALA A 109 3.47 5.28 -6.77
C ALA A 109 4.71 5.73 -6.01
N ARG A 110 4.76 5.51 -4.68
CA ARG A 110 5.94 5.75 -3.86
C ARG A 110 7.14 4.94 -4.34
N ALA A 111 6.97 3.63 -4.53
CA ALA A 111 8.06 2.75 -4.94
C ALA A 111 8.59 3.09 -6.34
N LEU A 112 7.71 3.28 -7.32
CA LEU A 112 8.10 3.66 -8.69
C LEU A 112 8.74 5.05 -8.73
N GLY A 113 8.14 6.04 -8.05
CA GLY A 113 8.65 7.40 -7.99
C GLY A 113 9.99 7.48 -7.29
N MET A 114 10.21 6.72 -6.20
CA MET A 114 11.54 6.59 -5.57
C MET A 114 12.59 6.08 -6.56
N GLY A 115 12.24 5.09 -7.40
CA GLY A 115 13.12 4.60 -8.45
C GLY A 115 13.47 5.68 -9.48
N VAL A 116 12.50 6.52 -9.86
CA VAL A 116 12.71 7.66 -10.77
C VAL A 116 13.61 8.71 -10.15
N VAL A 117 13.28 9.17 -8.95
CA VAL A 117 13.99 10.25 -8.25
C VAL A 117 15.43 9.84 -7.92
N SER A 118 15.64 8.59 -7.49
CA SER A 118 17.00 8.07 -7.18
C SER A 118 17.87 7.91 -8.43
N LYS A 119 17.28 7.61 -9.59
CA LYS A 119 18.01 7.50 -10.86
C LYS A 119 18.19 8.84 -11.56
N GLY A 120 17.46 9.88 -11.16
CA GLY A 120 17.44 11.19 -11.81
C GLY A 120 16.84 11.19 -13.22
N PHE A 121 16.04 10.15 -13.56
CA PHE A 121 15.49 9.96 -14.91
C PHE A 121 14.16 9.19 -14.85
N CYS A 122 13.16 9.65 -15.62
CA CYS A 122 11.87 9.01 -15.78
C CYS A 122 11.72 8.38 -17.17
N SER A 123 11.84 7.05 -17.27
CA SER A 123 11.62 6.34 -18.53
C SER A 123 10.16 6.44 -19.00
N SER A 124 9.92 6.24 -20.30
CA SER A 124 8.56 6.25 -20.86
C SER A 124 7.64 5.21 -20.20
N VAL A 125 8.17 4.04 -19.84
CA VAL A 125 7.41 2.99 -19.15
C VAL A 125 6.99 3.45 -17.76
N LEU A 126 7.93 3.99 -16.95
CA LEU A 126 7.64 4.50 -15.61
C LEU A 126 6.68 5.69 -15.65
N ARG A 127 6.79 6.55 -16.66
CA ARG A 127 5.87 7.66 -16.90
C ARG A 127 4.43 7.16 -17.11
N ILE A 128 4.23 6.12 -17.92
CA ILE A 128 2.92 5.51 -18.17
C ILE A 128 2.37 4.90 -16.89
N GLN A 129 3.18 4.13 -16.16
CA GLN A 129 2.77 3.48 -14.92
C GLN A 129 2.38 4.50 -13.85
N LEU A 130 3.19 5.53 -13.63
CA LEU A 130 2.89 6.60 -12.66
C LEU A 130 1.64 7.37 -13.05
N ASN A 131 1.45 7.72 -14.32
CA ASN A 131 0.21 8.39 -14.78
C ASN A 131 -1.03 7.52 -14.55
N HIS A 132 -0.94 6.20 -14.76
CA HIS A 132 -2.04 5.28 -14.46
C HIS A 132 -2.38 5.31 -12.96
N LEU A 133 -1.38 5.26 -12.09
CA LEU A 133 -1.58 5.33 -10.63
C LEU A 133 -2.16 6.68 -10.20
N LEU A 134 -1.70 7.78 -10.79
CA LEU A 134 -2.27 9.12 -10.54
C LEU A 134 -3.77 9.15 -10.79
N VAL A 135 -4.22 8.63 -11.94
CA VAL A 135 -5.65 8.55 -12.26
C VAL A 135 -6.40 7.70 -11.23
N LYS A 136 -5.83 6.56 -10.84
CA LYS A 136 -6.41 5.69 -9.81
C LYS A 136 -6.54 6.40 -8.46
N ILE A 137 -5.52 7.09 -8.02
CA ILE A 137 -5.54 7.83 -6.74
C ILE A 137 -6.53 8.99 -6.83
N GLU A 138 -6.45 9.83 -7.87
CA GLU A 138 -7.28 11.02 -8.05
C GLU A 138 -8.77 10.68 -8.09
N SER A 139 -9.16 9.59 -8.79
CA SER A 139 -10.55 9.15 -8.90
C SER A 139 -11.14 8.59 -7.60
N ASN A 140 -10.32 8.33 -6.59
CA ASN A 140 -10.73 7.77 -5.31
C ASN A 140 -10.60 8.74 -4.13
N ILE A 141 -10.19 10.00 -4.37
CA ILE A 141 -10.20 11.04 -3.32
C ILE A 141 -11.65 11.33 -2.94
N SER A 142 -12.00 11.05 -1.68
CA SER A 142 -13.37 11.24 -1.22
C SER A 142 -13.66 12.71 -0.86
N PRO A 143 -14.76 13.28 -1.35
CA PRO A 143 -15.22 14.58 -0.90
C PRO A 143 -15.54 14.66 0.61
N SER A 144 -15.75 13.51 1.26
CA SER A 144 -16.02 13.42 2.69
C SER A 144 -14.78 13.54 3.56
N TRP A 145 -13.59 13.53 2.98
CA TRP A 145 -12.34 13.72 3.73
C TRP A 145 -12.16 15.18 4.15
N THR A 146 -11.38 15.41 5.19
CA THR A 146 -11.08 16.78 5.63
C THR A 146 -10.38 17.55 4.52
N GLU A 147 -10.54 18.88 4.53
CA GLU A 147 -9.87 19.77 3.57
C GLU A 147 -8.34 19.57 3.61
N SER A 148 -7.77 19.42 4.82
CA SER A 148 -6.34 19.15 4.98
C SER A 148 -5.92 17.85 4.28
N THR A 149 -6.64 16.75 4.52
CA THR A 149 -6.35 15.46 3.87
C THR A 149 -6.44 15.59 2.35
N GLN A 150 -7.50 16.19 1.83
CA GLN A 150 -7.64 16.42 0.38
C GLN A 150 -6.48 17.25 -0.18
N GLN A 151 -6.02 18.26 0.55
CA GLN A 151 -4.92 19.11 0.14
C GLN A 151 -3.59 18.34 0.09
N ASP A 152 -3.33 17.46 1.05
CA ASP A 152 -2.13 16.62 1.06
C ASP A 152 -2.09 15.70 -0.16
N PHE A 153 -3.23 15.10 -0.52
CA PHE A 153 -3.34 14.28 -1.73
C PHE A 153 -3.14 15.09 -3.01
N ARG A 154 -3.76 16.27 -3.12
CA ARG A 154 -3.57 17.18 -4.27
C ARG A 154 -2.09 17.56 -4.40
N THR A 155 -1.44 17.85 -3.27
CA THR A 155 -0.01 18.16 -3.23
C THR A 155 0.83 16.98 -3.71
N PHE A 156 0.55 15.76 -3.23
CA PHE A 156 1.24 14.55 -3.67
C PHE A 156 1.09 14.31 -5.17
N LEU A 157 -0.13 14.39 -5.69
CA LEU A 157 -0.41 14.23 -7.13
C LEU A 157 0.31 15.29 -7.96
N LYS A 158 0.30 16.54 -7.49
CA LYS A 158 1.00 17.66 -8.14
C LYS A 158 2.52 17.42 -8.18
N VAL A 159 3.10 16.99 -7.06
CA VAL A 159 4.54 16.68 -6.98
C VAL A 159 4.91 15.57 -7.97
N ILE A 160 4.11 14.50 -8.06
CA ILE A 160 4.40 13.45 -9.05
C ILE A 160 4.36 14.02 -10.48
N LYS A 161 3.33 14.80 -10.83
CA LYS A 161 3.16 15.37 -12.16
C LYS A 161 4.29 16.35 -12.54
N GLU A 162 4.66 17.22 -11.62
CA GLU A 162 5.55 18.36 -11.90
C GLU A 162 7.01 18.12 -11.55
N GLN A 163 7.32 17.21 -10.63
CA GLN A 163 8.68 17.01 -10.10
C GLN A 163 9.24 15.60 -10.26
N VAL A 164 8.38 14.59 -10.48
CA VAL A 164 8.81 13.19 -10.67
C VAL A 164 8.69 12.77 -12.12
N ILE A 165 7.52 12.96 -12.77
CA ILE A 165 7.28 12.59 -14.17
C ILE A 165 7.87 13.66 -15.12
N THR A 166 9.13 13.95 -14.95
CA THR A 166 9.87 14.94 -15.78
C THR A 166 11.13 14.30 -16.31
N ASP A 167 11.76 14.92 -17.29
CA ASP A 167 13.04 14.43 -17.84
C ASP A 167 14.16 14.55 -16.81
N THR A 168 14.04 15.52 -15.91
CA THR A 168 14.97 15.72 -14.80
C THR A 168 14.17 15.91 -13.51
N PRO A 169 13.95 14.86 -12.73
CA PRO A 169 13.26 14.96 -11.44
C PRO A 169 13.91 15.97 -10.50
N SER A 170 13.09 16.79 -9.83
CA SER A 170 13.58 17.93 -9.03
C SER A 170 13.33 17.79 -7.52
N ILE A 171 12.56 16.79 -7.08
CA ILE A 171 12.36 16.49 -5.66
C ILE A 171 13.42 15.53 -5.15
N THR A 172 13.80 15.65 -3.88
CA THR A 172 14.74 14.68 -3.27
C THR A 172 14.04 13.36 -2.91
N PRO A 173 14.77 12.22 -2.89
CA PRO A 173 14.20 10.94 -2.45
C PRO A 173 13.54 11.00 -1.07
N ALA A 174 14.17 11.67 -0.12
CA ALA A 174 13.67 11.78 1.25
C ALA A 174 12.35 12.56 1.34
N GLU A 175 12.25 13.70 0.64
CA GLU A 175 11.03 14.51 0.58
C GLU A 175 9.89 13.76 -0.09
N TYR A 176 10.17 13.10 -1.22
CA TYR A 176 9.17 12.31 -1.93
C TYR A 176 8.65 11.14 -1.10
N PHE A 177 9.56 10.39 -0.47
CA PHE A 177 9.20 9.28 0.42
C PHE A 177 8.32 9.74 1.58
N LYS A 178 8.71 10.83 2.25
CA LYS A 178 7.95 11.40 3.37
C LYS A 178 6.54 11.82 2.95
N LEU A 179 6.41 12.50 1.82
CA LEU A 179 5.12 12.97 1.30
C LEU A 179 4.19 11.79 0.99
N ALA A 180 4.69 10.78 0.27
CA ALA A 180 3.91 9.59 -0.06
C ALA A 180 3.50 8.79 1.19
N THR A 181 4.41 8.64 2.16
CA THR A 181 4.14 7.94 3.42
C THR A 181 3.07 8.66 4.22
N GLY A 182 3.11 9.99 4.33
CA GLY A 182 2.07 10.77 4.99
C GLY A 182 0.68 10.57 4.37
N CYS A 183 0.59 10.48 3.04
CA CYS A 183 -0.68 10.16 2.38
C CYS A 183 -1.18 8.74 2.72
N ILE A 184 -0.29 7.75 2.81
CA ILE A 184 -0.66 6.38 3.23
C ILE A 184 -1.18 6.39 4.67
N GLU A 185 -0.48 7.05 5.58
CA GLU A 185 -0.88 7.16 6.99
C GLU A 185 -2.25 7.81 7.15
N HIS A 186 -2.57 8.85 6.37
CA HIS A 186 -3.90 9.46 6.36
C HIS A 186 -4.99 8.48 5.91
N VAL A 187 -4.73 7.69 4.86
CA VAL A 187 -5.69 6.67 4.39
C VAL A 187 -5.91 5.59 5.45
N LEU A 188 -4.85 5.09 6.06
CA LEU A 188 -4.95 4.06 7.09
C LEU A 188 -5.67 4.57 8.34
N SER A 189 -5.38 5.80 8.78
CA SER A 189 -6.11 6.43 9.89
C SER A 189 -7.60 6.60 9.60
N GLU A 190 -7.96 6.94 8.35
CA GLU A 190 -9.36 7.02 7.94
C GLU A 190 -10.03 5.63 7.88
N PHE A 191 -9.27 4.60 7.49
CA PHE A 191 -9.71 3.21 7.53
C PHE A 191 -10.01 2.79 8.97
N ASP A 192 -9.08 2.96 9.89
CA ASP A 192 -9.24 2.61 11.32
C ASP A 192 -10.47 3.30 11.92
N ARG A 193 -10.61 4.61 11.69
CA ARG A 193 -11.76 5.39 12.14
C ARG A 193 -13.10 4.88 11.62
N LYS A 194 -13.12 4.27 10.44
CA LYS A 194 -14.34 3.68 9.86
C LYS A 194 -14.62 2.30 10.43
N VAL A 195 -13.58 1.51 10.66
CA VAL A 195 -13.71 0.17 11.27
C VAL A 195 -14.19 0.28 12.72
N GLU A 196 -13.66 1.21 13.50
CA GLU A 196 -14.12 1.47 14.89
C GLU A 196 -15.60 1.82 15.01
N LYS A 197 -16.21 2.38 13.98
CA LYS A 197 -17.65 2.71 13.96
C LYS A 197 -18.55 1.52 13.66
N ILE A 198 -17.98 0.37 13.30
CA ILE A 198 -18.71 -0.86 12.99
C ILE A 198 -18.82 -1.75 14.24
N GLN A 199 -17.97 -1.54 15.22
CA GLN A 199 -18.02 -2.22 16.54
C GLN A 199 -19.09 -1.60 17.44
#